data_4e2999f8b7edba7ceae285108b9ddfe2
#
_entry.id   4e2999f8b7edba7ceae285108b9ddfe2
#
_cell.length_a   1.000
_cell.length_b   1.000
_cell.length_c   1.000
_cell.angle_alpha   90.00
_cell.angle_beta   90.00
_cell.angle_gamma   90.00
#
_symmetry.space_group_name_H-M   'P 1'
#
loop_
_entity.id
_entity.type
_entity.pdbx_description
1 polymer ?
#
loop_
_entity_poly.entity_id
_entity_poly.type
_entity_poly.pdbx_seq_one_letter_code
_entity_poly.pdbx_strand_id
1 'polypeptide(L)'
;MAITSEIIGKLGGADLESYPVSVRENRPDTLLRAVTVPAGKRYLVAAEGHCPKQATSSNANPTLYVGDVKSSPSVRYGRFSVMNIVEQDVEVRFDTYADSSINNSSFEGTVYVLEL
;
A
#
# COMPACT_ATOMS: atom_id res chain seq x y z
N MET A 1 9.04 -5.89 8.80
CA MET A 1 9.71 -4.58 8.97
C MET A 1 8.92 -3.53 8.21
N ALA A 2 8.62 -2.43 8.84
CA ALA A 2 7.92 -1.33 8.17
C ALA A 2 8.89 -0.59 7.22
N ILE A 3 8.39 -0.28 6.03
CA ILE A 3 9.09 0.58 5.08
C ILE A 3 8.66 2.01 5.39
N THR A 4 9.59 2.90 5.55
CA THR A 4 9.30 4.31 5.82
C THR A 4 9.72 5.16 4.62
N SER A 5 9.13 6.33 4.50
CA SER A 5 9.54 7.30 3.48
C SER A 5 11.02 7.69 3.63
N GLU A 6 11.53 7.69 4.84
CA GLU A 6 12.93 7.96 5.11
C GLU A 6 13.85 6.91 4.48
N ILE A 7 13.54 5.64 4.65
CA ILE A 7 14.32 4.54 4.06
C ILE A 7 14.26 4.60 2.54
N ILE A 8 13.06 4.78 1.99
CA ILE A 8 12.86 4.88 0.55
C ILE A 8 13.63 6.09 -0.02
N GLY A 9 13.59 7.21 0.67
CA GLY A 9 14.31 8.40 0.25
C GLY A 9 15.83 8.21 0.20
N LYS A 10 16.38 7.44 1.13
CA LYS A 10 17.80 7.10 1.11
C LYS A 10 18.18 6.21 -0.07
N LEU A 11 17.27 5.35 -0.52
CA LEU A 11 17.52 4.46 -1.64
C LEU A 11 17.40 5.17 -2.99
N GLY A 12 16.46 6.12 -3.13
CA GLY A 12 16.09 6.70 -4.40
C GLY A 12 16.51 8.14 -4.65
N GLY A 13 16.70 8.91 -3.59
CA GLY A 13 17.03 10.32 -3.75
C GLY A 13 16.01 11.06 -4.62
N ALA A 14 16.51 11.84 -5.59
CA ALA A 14 15.67 12.66 -6.45
C ALA A 14 14.84 11.87 -7.47
N ASP A 15 15.19 10.61 -7.73
CA ASP A 15 14.48 9.77 -8.69
C ASP A 15 13.28 9.05 -8.07
N LEU A 16 13.08 9.19 -6.78
CA LEU A 16 11.96 8.59 -6.09
C LEU A 16 10.69 9.35 -6.39
N GLU A 17 9.67 8.66 -6.89
CA GLU A 17 8.34 9.21 -7.06
C GLU A 17 7.47 8.82 -5.86
N SER A 18 6.69 9.78 -5.37
CA SER A 18 5.80 9.60 -4.22
C SER A 18 4.41 10.08 -4.56
N TYR A 19 3.41 9.25 -4.27
CA TYR A 19 2.02 9.53 -4.61
C TYR A 19 1.16 9.38 -3.35
N PRO A 20 0.65 10.49 -2.79
CA PRO A 20 -0.29 10.37 -1.67
C PRO A 20 -1.57 9.70 -2.13
N VAL A 21 -2.07 8.79 -1.29
CA VAL A 21 -3.27 8.03 -1.58
C VAL A 21 -4.17 7.99 -0.35
N SER A 22 -5.48 7.90 -0.58
CA SER A 22 -6.44 7.74 0.50
C SER A 22 -7.62 6.90 0.03
N VAL A 23 -8.21 6.17 0.97
CA VAL A 23 -9.40 5.35 0.73
C VAL A 23 -10.44 5.72 1.77
N ARG A 24 -11.64 6.03 1.31
CA ARG A 24 -12.77 6.26 2.20
C ARG A 24 -13.21 4.94 2.81
N GLU A 25 -13.84 5.00 3.96
CA GLU A 25 -14.45 3.82 4.57
C GLU A 25 -15.48 3.17 3.65
N ASN A 26 -15.77 1.89 3.89
CA ASN A 26 -16.68 1.07 3.09
C ASN A 26 -16.20 0.80 1.66
N ARG A 27 -14.88 0.74 1.48
CA ARG A 27 -14.25 0.41 0.21
C ARG A 27 -13.32 -0.78 0.42
N PRO A 28 -13.84 -2.03 0.33
CA PRO A 28 -13.05 -3.21 0.71
C PRO A 28 -11.81 -3.43 -0.16
N ASP A 29 -11.95 -3.51 -1.45
CA ASP A 29 -10.84 -3.78 -2.37
C ASP A 29 -10.67 -2.58 -3.29
N THR A 30 -9.67 -1.74 -3.01
CA THR A 30 -9.51 -0.47 -3.70
C THR A 30 -8.16 -0.39 -4.37
N LEU A 31 -8.15 -0.03 -5.64
CA LEU A 31 -6.94 0.30 -6.37
C LEU A 31 -6.39 1.63 -5.87
N LEU A 32 -5.17 1.61 -5.36
CA LEU A 32 -4.48 2.83 -4.94
C LEU A 32 -3.74 3.46 -6.10
N ARG A 33 -3.03 2.66 -6.87
CA ARG A 33 -2.29 3.12 -8.04
C ARG A 33 -1.94 1.97 -8.96
N ALA A 34 -2.09 2.18 -10.25
CA ALA A 34 -1.54 1.29 -11.28
C ALA A 34 -0.16 1.82 -11.68
N VAL A 35 0.83 0.94 -11.69
CA VAL A 35 2.22 1.28 -12.02
C VAL A 35 2.60 0.57 -13.31
N THR A 36 2.97 1.37 -14.32
CA THR A 36 3.44 0.85 -15.60
C THR A 36 4.95 0.66 -15.54
N VAL A 37 5.40 -0.54 -15.87
CA VAL A 37 6.83 -0.88 -15.90
C VAL A 37 7.23 -1.18 -17.33
N PRO A 38 8.03 -0.31 -17.98
CA PRO A 38 8.47 -0.54 -19.35
C PRO A 38 9.31 -1.82 -19.47
N ALA A 39 9.27 -2.44 -20.64
CA ALA A 39 10.04 -3.65 -20.91
C ALA A 39 11.53 -3.42 -20.63
N GLY A 40 12.16 -4.37 -19.94
CA GLY A 40 13.57 -4.28 -19.58
C GLY A 40 13.89 -3.43 -18.37
N LYS A 41 12.89 -2.86 -17.72
CA LYS A 41 13.07 -2.06 -16.51
C LYS A 41 12.68 -2.84 -15.26
N ARG A 42 13.28 -2.46 -14.14
CA ARG A 42 12.93 -2.99 -12.81
C ARG A 42 12.59 -1.82 -11.91
N TYR A 43 11.52 -1.96 -11.17
CA TYR A 43 11.05 -0.92 -10.28
C TYR A 43 10.89 -1.48 -8.87
N LEU A 44 11.27 -0.69 -7.89
CA LEU A 44 10.84 -0.90 -6.52
C LEU A 44 9.55 -0.15 -6.33
N VAL A 45 8.50 -0.86 -5.94
CA VAL A 45 7.18 -0.29 -5.67
C VAL A 45 6.81 -0.60 -4.23
N ALA A 46 6.43 0.41 -3.50
CA ALA A 46 6.10 0.28 -2.09
C ALA A 46 4.86 1.09 -1.74
N ALA A 47 4.22 0.70 -0.67
CA ALA A 47 3.13 1.47 -0.09
C ALA A 47 3.25 1.46 1.43
N GLU A 48 2.90 2.56 2.04
CA GLU A 48 2.96 2.73 3.49
C GLU A 48 1.81 3.61 3.94
N GLY A 49 1.26 3.33 5.09
CA GLY A 49 0.24 4.18 5.64
C GLY A 49 -0.40 3.62 6.90
N HIS A 50 -1.58 4.12 7.20
CA HIS A 50 -2.35 3.73 8.37
C HIS A 50 -3.84 3.88 8.10
N CYS A 51 -4.66 3.29 8.96
CA CYS A 51 -6.11 3.45 8.91
C CYS A 51 -6.55 4.48 9.95
N PRO A 52 -6.87 5.72 9.55
CA PRO A 52 -7.40 6.72 10.48
C PRO A 52 -8.68 6.24 11.15
N LYS A 53 -9.48 5.47 10.41
CA LYS A 53 -10.65 4.80 10.93
C LYS A 53 -10.55 3.32 10.59
N GLN A 54 -10.70 2.47 11.57
CA GLN A 54 -10.63 1.04 11.40
C GLN A 54 -11.87 0.38 11.98
N ALA A 55 -12.45 -0.55 11.23
CA ALA A 55 -13.59 -1.31 11.69
C ALA A 55 -13.27 -2.03 13.00
N THR A 56 -14.24 -2.06 13.89
CA THR A 56 -14.08 -2.72 15.21
C THR A 56 -14.26 -4.23 15.14
N SER A 57 -14.71 -4.74 14.01
CA SER A 57 -14.90 -6.17 13.81
C SER A 57 -13.57 -6.92 13.89
N SER A 58 -13.57 -8.08 14.51
CA SER A 58 -12.41 -8.97 14.51
C SER A 58 -12.06 -9.48 13.12
N ASN A 59 -12.97 -9.38 12.16
CA ASN A 59 -12.72 -9.77 10.78
C ASN A 59 -12.10 -8.66 9.94
N ALA A 60 -12.02 -7.45 10.46
CA ALA A 60 -11.37 -6.35 9.76
C ALA A 60 -9.86 -6.56 9.81
N ASN A 61 -9.26 -6.68 8.65
CA ASN A 61 -7.83 -7.00 8.53
C ASN A 61 -7.21 -6.19 7.40
N PRO A 62 -6.94 -4.89 7.64
CA PRO A 62 -6.39 -4.01 6.61
C PRO A 62 -5.07 -4.52 6.09
N THR A 63 -4.94 -4.62 4.78
CA THR A 63 -3.75 -5.17 4.12
C THR A 63 -3.45 -4.34 2.86
N LEU A 64 -2.18 -4.08 2.65
CA LEU A 64 -1.68 -3.48 1.41
C LEU A 64 -1.11 -4.57 0.51
N TYR A 65 -1.28 -4.39 -0.79
CA TYR A 65 -0.74 -5.28 -1.81
C TYR A 65 0.07 -4.48 -2.82
N VAL A 66 1.19 -5.03 -3.23
CA VAL A 66 1.88 -4.66 -4.47
C VAL A 66 1.93 -5.93 -5.31
N GLY A 67 1.02 -6.05 -6.27
CA GLY A 67 0.83 -7.29 -7.00
C GLY A 67 0.39 -8.42 -6.07
N ASP A 68 1.16 -9.50 -6.05
CA ASP A 68 0.91 -10.67 -5.21
C ASP A 68 1.63 -10.63 -3.86
N VAL A 69 2.40 -9.58 -3.59
CA VAL A 69 3.06 -9.38 -2.30
C VAL A 69 2.17 -8.55 -1.40
N LYS A 70 1.95 -9.01 -0.18
CA LYS A 70 1.08 -8.33 0.78
C LYS A 70 1.81 -7.96 2.05
N SER A 71 1.34 -6.91 2.70
CA SER A 71 1.82 -6.51 4.02
C SER A 71 1.40 -7.53 5.08
N SER A 72 2.10 -7.51 6.21
CA SER A 72 1.56 -8.14 7.43
C SER A 72 0.26 -7.43 7.82
N PRO A 73 -0.65 -8.12 8.53
CA PRO A 73 -1.84 -7.46 9.07
C PRO A 73 -1.44 -6.26 9.92
N SER A 74 -2.17 -5.17 9.79
CA SER A 74 -1.86 -3.98 10.55
C SER A 74 -2.17 -4.18 12.03
N VAL A 75 -1.35 -3.58 12.89
CA VAL A 75 -1.73 -3.33 14.26
C VAL A 75 -2.78 -2.21 14.24
N ARG A 76 -3.82 -2.34 15.07
CA ARG A 76 -4.91 -1.37 15.09
C ARG A 76 -4.38 0.06 15.24
N TYR A 77 -4.75 0.93 14.30
CA TYR A 77 -4.27 2.31 14.20
C TYR A 77 -2.74 2.45 14.03
N GLY A 78 -2.04 1.34 13.83
CA GLY A 78 -0.60 1.36 13.55
C GLY A 78 -0.31 1.58 12.08
N ARG A 79 0.94 1.87 11.79
CA ARG A 79 1.41 1.97 10.40
C ARG A 79 1.78 0.59 9.88
N PHE A 80 1.58 0.40 8.60
CA PHE A 80 1.96 -0.83 7.93
C PHE A 80 2.42 -0.53 6.50
N SER A 81 3.18 -1.44 5.93
CA SER A 81 3.81 -1.22 4.64
C SER A 81 4.01 -2.52 3.88
N VAL A 82 4.25 -2.37 2.57
CA VAL A 82 4.58 -3.47 1.67
C VAL A 82 5.56 -2.97 0.63
N MET A 83 6.43 -3.85 0.14
CA MET A 83 7.38 -3.53 -0.91
C MET A 83 7.54 -4.74 -1.83
N ASN A 84 7.68 -4.47 -3.12
CA ASN A 84 7.94 -5.49 -4.13
C ASN A 84 8.86 -4.91 -5.20
N ILE A 85 9.74 -5.74 -5.73
CA ILE A 85 10.54 -5.40 -6.91
C ILE A 85 9.88 -6.06 -8.11
N VAL A 86 9.50 -5.27 -9.10
CA VAL A 86 8.67 -5.72 -10.21
C VAL A 86 9.34 -5.43 -11.55
N GLU A 87 9.10 -6.30 -12.53
CA GLU A 87 9.59 -6.17 -13.90
C GLU A 87 8.43 -6.09 -14.90
N GLN A 88 7.20 -6.06 -14.42
CA GLN A 88 5.98 -5.97 -15.21
C GLN A 88 5.03 -4.98 -14.54
N ASP A 89 4.02 -4.53 -15.29
CA ASP A 89 2.98 -3.67 -14.75
C ASP A 89 2.37 -4.31 -13.50
N VAL A 90 2.12 -3.49 -12.50
CA VAL A 90 1.63 -3.94 -11.22
C VAL A 90 0.60 -2.98 -10.66
N GLU A 91 -0.33 -3.49 -9.86
CA GLU A 91 -1.30 -2.68 -9.14
C GLU A 91 -0.96 -2.66 -7.66
N VAL A 92 -1.07 -1.47 -7.06
CA VAL A 92 -1.00 -1.27 -5.61
C VAL A 92 -2.43 -1.15 -5.11
N ARG A 93 -2.81 -2.00 -4.16
CA ARG A 93 -4.20 -2.11 -3.69
C ARG A 93 -4.27 -2.11 -2.17
N PHE A 94 -5.42 -1.73 -1.68
CA PHE A 94 -5.77 -1.80 -0.26
C PHE A 94 -7.04 -2.65 -0.10
N ASP A 95 -7.02 -3.57 0.86
CA ASP A 95 -8.17 -4.42 1.16
C ASP A 95 -8.30 -4.58 2.67
N THR A 96 -9.51 -4.62 3.16
CA THR A 96 -9.77 -4.80 4.59
C THR A 96 -10.17 -6.23 4.95
N TYR A 97 -10.51 -7.05 3.97
CA TYR A 97 -11.05 -8.40 4.20
C TYR A 97 -12.27 -8.44 5.11
N ALA A 98 -12.83 -7.31 5.41
CA ALA A 98 -13.99 -7.28 6.28
C ALA A 98 -15.25 -7.62 5.47
N ASP A 99 -16.21 -8.18 6.16
CA ASP A 99 -17.56 -8.33 5.62
C ASP A 99 -18.08 -6.95 5.20
N SER A 100 -18.71 -6.87 4.04
CA SER A 100 -19.16 -5.58 3.49
C SER A 100 -20.11 -4.83 4.41
N SER A 101 -20.85 -5.53 5.25
CA SER A 101 -21.79 -4.91 6.20
C SER A 101 -21.11 -4.24 7.38
N ILE A 102 -19.84 -4.57 7.64
CA ILE A 102 -19.09 -4.06 8.79
C ILE A 102 -17.77 -3.43 8.38
N ASN A 103 -17.49 -3.37 7.09
CA ASN A 103 -16.26 -2.80 6.58
C ASN A 103 -16.38 -1.28 6.54
N ASN A 104 -15.77 -0.62 7.51
CA ASN A 104 -15.77 0.84 7.58
C ASN A 104 -14.37 1.37 7.87
N SER A 105 -13.35 0.64 7.46
CA SER A 105 -11.96 1.10 7.56
C SER A 105 -11.65 2.09 6.45
N SER A 106 -10.91 3.12 6.78
CA SER A 106 -10.33 4.04 5.81
C SER A 106 -8.82 3.86 5.78
N PHE A 107 -8.17 4.45 4.78
CA PHE A 107 -6.71 4.35 4.64
C PHE A 107 -6.15 5.69 4.18
N GLU A 108 -5.02 6.06 4.77
CA GLU A 108 -4.21 7.20 4.31
C GLU A 108 -2.75 6.77 4.25
N GLY A 109 -2.11 7.07 3.14
CA GLY A 109 -0.72 6.69 2.96
C GLY A 109 -0.09 7.24 1.71
N THR A 110 1.00 6.59 1.32
CA THR A 110 1.79 6.99 0.15
C THR A 110 2.23 5.75 -0.61
N VAL A 111 2.18 5.85 -1.93
CA VAL A 111 2.78 4.87 -2.84
C VAL A 111 4.10 5.45 -3.33
N TYR A 112 5.15 4.64 -3.29
CA TYR A 112 6.49 5.01 -3.74
C TYR A 112 6.87 4.17 -4.95
N VAL A 113 7.48 4.82 -5.93
CA VAL A 113 7.96 4.15 -7.15
C VAL A 113 9.38 4.60 -7.43
N LEU A 114 10.29 3.65 -7.59
CA LEU A 114 11.70 3.91 -7.84
C LEU A 114 12.20 3.01 -8.96
N GLU A 115 12.73 3.58 -10.02
CA GLU A 115 13.42 2.80 -11.05
C GLU A 115 14.78 2.35 -10.53
N LEU A 116 15.06 1.06 -10.66
CA LEU A 116 16.31 0.44 -10.21
C LEU A 116 17.36 0.37 -11.32
#